data_87cb12386d58802e444e81f0c022da4f
#
_entry.id   87cb12386d58802e444e81f0c022da4f
#
_cell.length_a   1.000
_cell.length_b   1.000
_cell.length_c   1.000
_cell.angle_alpha   90.00
_cell.angle_beta   90.00
_cell.angle_gamma   90.00
#
_symmetry.space_group_name_H-M   'P 1'
#
loop_
_entity.id
_entity.type
_entity.pdbx_description
1 polymer ?
#
loop_
_entity_poly.entity_id
_entity_poly.type
_entity_poly.pdbx_seq_one_letter_code
_entity_poly.pdbx_strand_id
1 'polypeptide(L)'
;MAKLQLKNLNKTYSPKVVPVKDISLDVSEGEFLTLLGPSGCGKSTTLRLIAGLEQPTRGEIIIGDRNVTYLRPGDRDIAMVFQSYALYPHMTVYENMASSLKLRKISSGEINRLVTEVATSLGLTELIDRKPGKLSGGQRQRVALGRALVRQPEVFLLDEPLSNLDALLREKVRAELKQLFSSQKAPVVYVTHDQTEAMTLSTKVAVLNSGNVQQLDPPHLIYTRPANHFVAGFVGSPQMNLLVLKCQGNFAILGDFRVRLPDMPTVPPEIVLGIRPENVGFADAEAGNMSVPEAIKGEVYLVENLGMQNLVSVRVKGVESVTVRALLPNDRHWNSEIVELVFGPQLLHWFDVKTGDRLQ
;
A
#
# COMPACT_ATOMS: atom_id res chain seq x y z
N MET A 1 -1.36 26.55 -7.03
CA MET A 1 -1.39 25.13 -7.41
C MET A 1 -1.75 24.34 -6.18
N ALA A 2 -2.69 23.40 -6.27
CA ALA A 2 -3.10 22.60 -5.11
C ALA A 2 -1.91 21.73 -4.66
N LYS A 3 -1.59 21.79 -3.39
CA LYS A 3 -0.54 21.00 -2.74
C LYS A 3 -1.00 20.72 -1.31
N LEU A 4 -0.77 19.51 -0.82
CA LEU A 4 -1.01 19.16 0.57
C LEU A 4 0.32 18.98 1.29
N GLN A 5 0.49 19.63 2.44
CA GLN A 5 1.63 19.44 3.32
C GLN A 5 1.17 19.10 4.74
N LEU A 6 1.76 18.07 5.31
CA LEU A 6 1.67 17.75 6.72
C LEU A 6 3.03 18.04 7.35
N LYS A 7 3.06 18.85 8.41
CA LYS A 7 4.29 19.23 9.10
C LYS A 7 4.24 18.78 10.55
N ASN A 8 5.09 17.83 10.90
CA ASN A 8 5.25 17.28 12.26
C ASN A 8 3.91 16.91 12.91
N LEU A 9 3.01 16.32 12.11
CA LEU A 9 1.63 16.02 12.51
C LEU A 9 1.61 14.94 13.58
N ASN A 10 0.91 15.22 14.68
CA ASN A 10 0.83 14.31 15.82
C ASN A 10 -0.61 14.20 16.32
N LYS A 11 -1.03 13.00 16.69
CA LYS A 11 -2.32 12.77 17.34
C LYS A 11 -2.15 11.83 18.51
N THR A 12 -2.54 12.28 19.69
CA THR A 12 -2.54 11.53 20.94
C THR A 12 -3.96 11.53 21.50
N TYR A 13 -4.54 10.34 21.68
CA TYR A 13 -5.82 10.19 22.38
C TYR A 13 -5.61 9.95 23.86
N SER A 14 -4.56 9.21 24.22
CA SER A 14 -4.11 8.97 25.59
C SER A 14 -2.60 8.68 25.58
N PRO A 15 -1.91 8.67 26.74
CA PRO A 15 -0.48 8.35 26.79
C PRO A 15 -0.10 7.02 26.14
N LYS A 16 -1.05 6.06 26.08
CA LYS A 16 -0.86 4.73 25.46
C LYS A 16 -1.34 4.65 24.02
N VAL A 17 -2.12 5.62 23.53
CA VAL A 17 -2.75 5.59 22.21
C VAL A 17 -2.33 6.82 21.40
N VAL A 18 -1.27 6.65 20.63
CA VAL A 18 -0.68 7.68 19.76
C VAL A 18 -0.65 7.16 18.31
N PRO A 19 -1.78 7.27 17.57
CA PRO A 19 -1.89 6.71 16.22
C PRO A 19 -1.13 7.49 15.15
N VAL A 20 -0.73 8.74 15.42
CA VAL A 20 0.05 9.57 14.48
C VAL A 20 1.20 10.19 15.26
N LYS A 21 2.43 9.91 14.85
CA LYS A 21 3.66 10.31 15.52
C LYS A 21 4.56 11.03 14.53
N ASP A 22 4.58 12.35 14.62
CA ASP A 22 5.50 13.21 13.87
C ASP A 22 5.51 12.99 12.35
N ILE A 23 4.31 12.82 11.76
CA ILE A 23 4.18 12.60 10.33
C ILE A 23 4.39 13.91 9.57
N SER A 24 5.39 13.91 8.67
CA SER A 24 5.64 14.98 7.71
C SER A 24 5.57 14.40 6.31
N LEU A 25 4.65 14.92 5.47
CA LEU A 25 4.39 14.44 4.12
C LEU A 25 4.11 15.64 3.20
N ASP A 26 4.60 15.55 1.98
CA ASP A 26 4.36 16.50 0.90
C ASP A 26 3.68 15.76 -0.27
N VAL A 27 2.51 16.26 -0.70
CA VAL A 27 1.78 15.70 -1.83
C VAL A 27 1.58 16.81 -2.87
N SER A 28 2.23 16.66 -4.01
CA SER A 28 2.22 17.66 -5.07
C SER A 28 0.97 17.53 -5.94
N GLU A 29 0.73 18.54 -6.77
CA GLU A 29 -0.31 18.53 -7.78
C GLU A 29 -0.15 17.33 -8.71
N GLY A 30 -1.24 16.61 -8.97
CA GLY A 30 -1.27 15.38 -9.78
C GLY A 30 -0.69 14.14 -9.10
N GLU A 31 -0.18 14.24 -7.88
CA GLU A 31 0.28 13.07 -7.13
C GLU A 31 -0.87 12.27 -6.51
N PHE A 32 -0.75 10.97 -6.58
CA PHE A 32 -1.61 10.00 -5.91
C PHE A 32 -0.82 9.33 -4.78
N LEU A 33 -0.98 9.83 -3.56
CA LEU A 33 -0.33 9.28 -2.36
C LEU A 33 -1.21 8.21 -1.72
N THR A 34 -0.69 7.00 -1.56
CA THR A 34 -1.35 5.97 -0.76
C THR A 34 -0.70 5.84 0.63
N LEU A 35 -1.53 5.86 1.67
CA LEU A 35 -1.17 5.47 3.02
C LEU A 35 -1.44 3.96 3.16
N LEU A 36 -0.38 3.17 3.24
CA LEU A 36 -0.42 1.71 3.33
C LEU A 36 0.12 1.25 4.68
N GLY A 37 -0.42 0.19 5.26
CA GLY A 37 0.09 -0.37 6.52
C GLY A 37 -0.93 -1.27 7.23
N PRO A 38 -0.54 -1.97 8.30
CA PRO A 38 -1.42 -2.85 9.04
C PRO A 38 -2.57 -2.10 9.71
N SER A 39 -3.57 -2.84 10.20
CA SER A 39 -4.68 -2.26 10.95
C SER A 39 -4.17 -1.54 12.20
N GLY A 40 -4.73 -0.36 12.49
CA GLY A 40 -4.36 0.43 13.67
C GLY A 40 -3.06 1.24 13.54
N CYS A 41 -2.35 1.25 12.40
CA CYS A 41 -1.11 2.00 12.23
C CYS A 41 -1.29 3.52 12.05
N GLY A 42 -2.52 4.04 12.00
CA GLY A 42 -2.80 5.49 11.94
C GLY A 42 -3.28 6.04 10.60
N LYS A 43 -3.49 5.23 9.55
CA LYS A 43 -3.92 5.65 8.20
C LYS A 43 -5.21 6.50 8.22
N SER A 44 -6.32 5.91 8.68
CA SER A 44 -7.63 6.60 8.72
C SER A 44 -7.61 7.78 9.69
N THR A 45 -6.83 7.73 10.77
CA THR A 45 -6.63 8.88 11.67
C THR A 45 -5.95 10.02 10.92
N THR A 46 -4.87 9.75 10.20
CA THR A 46 -4.18 10.75 9.37
C THR A 46 -5.14 11.37 8.34
N LEU A 47 -5.92 10.53 7.65
CA LEU A 47 -6.92 11.02 6.69
C LEU A 47 -7.98 11.93 7.34
N ARG A 48 -8.49 11.54 8.53
CA ARG A 48 -9.47 12.34 9.28
C ARG A 48 -8.90 13.66 9.79
N LEU A 49 -7.62 13.71 10.15
CA LEU A 49 -6.91 14.95 10.49
C LEU A 49 -6.85 15.89 9.28
N ILE A 50 -6.50 15.38 8.09
CA ILE A 50 -6.50 16.16 6.84
C ILE A 50 -7.91 16.66 6.53
N ALA A 51 -8.93 15.82 6.72
CA ALA A 51 -10.33 16.17 6.50
C ALA A 51 -10.88 17.21 7.50
N GLY A 52 -10.21 17.43 8.64
CA GLY A 52 -10.71 18.28 9.74
C GLY A 52 -11.81 17.63 10.56
N LEU A 53 -12.03 16.32 10.38
CA LEU A 53 -12.94 15.52 11.19
C LEU A 53 -12.38 15.24 12.58
N GLU A 54 -11.05 15.36 12.70
CA GLU A 54 -10.31 15.32 13.96
C GLU A 54 -9.31 16.48 14.03
N GLN A 55 -8.94 16.88 15.26
CA GLN A 55 -7.93 17.90 15.49
C GLN A 55 -6.59 17.23 15.85
N PRO A 56 -5.46 17.69 15.29
CA PRO A 56 -4.15 17.21 15.71
C PRO A 56 -3.83 17.68 17.13
N THR A 57 -2.98 16.93 17.83
CA THR A 57 -2.42 17.35 19.12
C THR A 57 -1.32 18.40 18.91
N ARG A 58 -0.55 18.28 17.82
CA ARG A 58 0.44 19.26 17.35
C ARG A 58 0.70 19.07 15.86
N GLY A 59 1.43 20.01 15.27
CA GLY A 59 1.77 20.02 13.85
C GLY A 59 0.78 20.83 13.03
N GLU A 60 1.01 20.91 11.75
CA GLU A 60 0.26 21.76 10.83
C GLU A 60 -0.20 20.98 9.59
N ILE A 61 -1.34 21.39 9.04
CA ILE A 61 -1.90 20.92 7.79
C ILE A 61 -2.09 22.12 6.87
N ILE A 62 -1.43 22.09 5.71
CA ILE A 62 -1.44 23.17 4.75
C ILE A 62 -2.01 22.64 3.43
N ILE A 63 -3.00 23.33 2.86
CA ILE A 63 -3.57 23.03 1.54
C ILE A 63 -3.40 24.27 0.67
N GLY A 64 -2.70 24.13 -0.45
CA GLY A 64 -2.21 25.29 -1.22
C GLY A 64 -1.30 26.14 -0.35
N ASP A 65 -1.65 27.43 -0.22
CA ASP A 65 -0.93 28.40 0.62
C ASP A 65 -1.62 28.64 1.98
N ARG A 66 -2.66 27.89 2.31
CA ARG A 66 -3.49 28.11 3.50
C ARG A 66 -3.20 27.08 4.59
N ASN A 67 -2.92 27.53 5.79
CA ASN A 67 -2.95 26.67 6.98
C ASN A 67 -4.41 26.36 7.34
N VAL A 68 -4.79 25.09 7.20
CA VAL A 68 -6.16 24.61 7.44
C VAL A 68 -6.29 23.79 8.73
N THR A 69 -5.26 23.75 9.55
CA THR A 69 -5.14 22.86 10.73
C THR A 69 -6.39 22.89 11.61
N TYR A 70 -6.92 24.07 11.88
CA TYR A 70 -8.07 24.26 12.78
C TYR A 70 -9.35 24.65 12.04
N LEU A 71 -9.35 24.67 10.70
CA LEU A 71 -10.55 24.94 9.92
C LEU A 71 -11.53 23.78 9.98
N ARG A 72 -12.83 24.08 9.88
CA ARG A 72 -13.88 23.07 9.78
C ARG A 72 -13.76 22.30 8.46
N PRO A 73 -14.24 21.04 8.37
CA PRO A 73 -14.18 20.25 7.14
C PRO A 73 -14.73 20.97 5.89
N GLY A 74 -15.84 21.73 6.07
CA GLY A 74 -16.48 22.49 5.00
C GLY A 74 -15.62 23.61 4.40
N ASP A 75 -14.67 24.13 5.18
CA ASP A 75 -13.86 25.32 4.85
C ASP A 75 -12.47 24.94 4.27
N ARG A 76 -12.14 23.64 4.22
CA ARG A 76 -10.84 23.13 3.76
C ARG A 76 -10.72 22.92 2.25
N ASP A 77 -11.81 23.04 1.52
CA ASP A 77 -11.92 22.73 0.09
C ASP A 77 -11.40 21.35 -0.32
N ILE A 78 -11.83 20.34 0.42
CA ILE A 78 -11.54 18.93 0.18
C ILE A 78 -12.80 18.18 -0.27
N ALA A 79 -12.63 17.03 -0.93
CA ALA A 79 -13.70 16.06 -1.13
C ALA A 79 -13.28 14.72 -0.54
N MET A 80 -14.16 14.12 0.27
CA MET A 80 -13.89 12.84 0.92
C MET A 80 -14.88 11.76 0.47
N VAL A 81 -14.33 10.59 0.12
CA VAL A 81 -15.08 9.35 -0.13
C VAL A 81 -14.84 8.42 1.05
N PHE A 82 -15.90 8.06 1.74
CA PHE A 82 -15.86 7.18 2.90
C PHE A 82 -15.96 5.71 2.49
N GLN A 83 -15.45 4.82 3.31
CA GLN A 83 -15.54 3.37 3.15
C GLN A 83 -17.00 2.88 2.97
N SER A 84 -17.95 3.48 3.70
CA SER A 84 -19.38 3.18 3.60
C SER A 84 -20.10 3.88 2.44
N TYR A 85 -19.34 4.62 1.59
CA TYR A 85 -19.83 5.51 0.53
C TYR A 85 -20.62 6.74 1.09
N ALA A 86 -21.26 6.64 2.23
CA ALA A 86 -22.01 7.69 2.91
C ALA A 86 -23.01 8.44 1.99
N LEU A 87 -23.72 7.68 1.13
CA LEU A 87 -24.75 8.24 0.25
C LEU A 87 -26.02 8.59 1.04
N TYR A 88 -26.69 9.68 0.65
CA TYR A 88 -27.98 10.05 1.19
C TYR A 88 -29.06 9.11 0.65
N PRO A 89 -29.66 8.21 1.46
CA PRO A 89 -30.52 7.14 0.96
C PRO A 89 -31.85 7.62 0.39
N HIS A 90 -32.31 8.80 0.80
CA HIS A 90 -33.56 9.43 0.34
C HIS A 90 -33.39 10.23 -0.96
N MET A 91 -32.15 10.56 -1.35
CA MET A 91 -31.81 11.31 -2.55
C MET A 91 -31.55 10.39 -3.74
N THR A 92 -31.83 10.84 -4.95
CA THR A 92 -31.42 10.18 -6.20
C THR A 92 -29.91 10.27 -6.42
N VAL A 93 -29.38 9.61 -7.47
CA VAL A 93 -27.99 9.76 -7.92
C VAL A 93 -27.68 11.22 -8.22
N TYR A 94 -28.54 11.87 -9.02
CA TYR A 94 -28.41 13.29 -9.33
C TYR A 94 -28.35 14.15 -8.07
N GLU A 95 -29.30 13.98 -7.16
CA GLU A 95 -29.38 14.77 -5.93
C GLU A 95 -28.17 14.55 -5.01
N ASN A 96 -27.67 13.31 -4.90
CA ASN A 96 -26.45 13.01 -4.18
C ASN A 96 -25.25 13.78 -4.74
N MET A 97 -25.06 13.76 -6.07
CA MET A 97 -23.98 14.48 -6.73
C MET A 97 -24.14 16.00 -6.61
N ALA A 98 -25.34 16.51 -6.81
CA ALA A 98 -25.66 17.93 -6.76
C ALA A 98 -25.59 18.54 -5.34
N SER A 99 -25.67 17.72 -4.30
CA SER A 99 -25.86 18.17 -2.91
C SER A 99 -24.84 19.21 -2.44
N SER A 100 -23.55 18.97 -2.70
CA SER A 100 -22.48 19.88 -2.30
C SER A 100 -22.47 21.18 -3.09
N LEU A 101 -22.85 21.14 -4.37
CA LEU A 101 -22.93 22.33 -5.24
C LEU A 101 -24.10 23.24 -4.84
N LYS A 102 -25.26 22.63 -4.46
CA LYS A 102 -26.40 23.38 -3.93
C LYS A 102 -26.03 24.15 -2.65
N LEU A 103 -25.29 23.52 -1.73
CA LEU A 103 -24.81 24.17 -0.51
C LEU A 103 -23.85 25.33 -0.79
N ARG A 104 -23.08 25.26 -1.87
CA ARG A 104 -22.21 26.35 -2.35
C ARG A 104 -22.96 27.42 -3.15
N LYS A 105 -24.29 27.30 -3.29
CA LYS A 105 -25.16 28.23 -4.03
C LYS A 105 -24.79 28.39 -5.53
N ILE A 106 -24.27 27.33 -6.14
CA ILE A 106 -23.99 27.27 -7.57
C ILE A 106 -25.33 27.31 -8.33
N SER A 107 -25.37 27.94 -9.51
CA SER A 107 -26.57 28.04 -10.33
C SER A 107 -27.08 26.68 -10.80
N SER A 108 -28.39 26.52 -10.95
CA SER A 108 -29.03 25.25 -11.36
C SER A 108 -28.50 24.76 -12.73
N GLY A 109 -28.26 25.70 -13.67
CA GLY A 109 -27.71 25.37 -15.00
C GLY A 109 -26.30 24.80 -14.91
N GLU A 110 -25.43 25.38 -14.09
CA GLU A 110 -24.07 24.92 -13.89
C GLU A 110 -24.04 23.58 -13.09
N ILE A 111 -24.90 23.41 -12.10
CA ILE A 111 -25.06 22.12 -11.40
C ILE A 111 -25.43 21.04 -12.41
N ASN A 112 -26.43 21.28 -13.26
CA ASN A 112 -26.86 20.30 -14.26
C ASN A 112 -25.73 19.94 -15.22
N ARG A 113 -24.96 20.92 -15.69
CA ARG A 113 -23.82 20.72 -16.59
C ARG A 113 -22.76 19.81 -15.92
N LEU A 114 -22.30 20.17 -14.70
CA LEU A 114 -21.27 19.44 -13.97
C LEU A 114 -21.69 18.00 -13.60
N VAL A 115 -22.94 17.85 -13.14
CA VAL A 115 -23.46 16.53 -12.76
C VAL A 115 -23.60 15.64 -14.00
N THR A 116 -24.10 16.17 -15.13
CA THR A 116 -24.24 15.40 -16.38
C THR A 116 -22.87 14.96 -16.91
N GLU A 117 -21.89 15.86 -16.94
CA GLU A 117 -20.52 15.57 -17.38
C GLU A 117 -19.89 14.43 -16.55
N VAL A 118 -19.95 14.56 -15.22
CA VAL A 118 -19.36 13.54 -14.32
C VAL A 118 -20.20 12.24 -14.34
N ALA A 119 -21.51 12.30 -14.42
CA ALA A 119 -22.36 11.11 -14.53
C ALA A 119 -22.05 10.32 -15.83
N THR A 120 -21.83 11.03 -16.93
CA THR A 120 -21.44 10.41 -18.20
C THR A 120 -20.07 9.72 -18.09
N SER A 121 -19.07 10.40 -17.54
CA SER A 121 -17.72 9.84 -17.38
C SER A 121 -17.68 8.59 -16.48
N LEU A 122 -18.62 8.49 -15.52
CA LEU A 122 -18.74 7.35 -14.60
C LEU A 122 -19.75 6.28 -15.05
N GLY A 123 -20.39 6.45 -16.23
CA GLY A 123 -21.39 5.52 -16.73
C GLY A 123 -22.66 5.46 -15.85
N LEU A 124 -23.08 6.60 -15.28
CA LEU A 124 -24.22 6.73 -14.38
C LEU A 124 -25.45 7.38 -15.02
N THR A 125 -25.38 7.75 -16.30
CA THR A 125 -26.45 8.51 -17.00
C THR A 125 -27.82 7.84 -16.87
N GLU A 126 -27.90 6.54 -17.17
CA GLU A 126 -29.15 5.75 -17.09
C GLU A 126 -29.63 5.48 -15.65
N LEU A 127 -28.82 5.84 -14.67
CA LEU A 127 -29.10 5.60 -13.25
C LEU A 127 -29.41 6.90 -12.49
N ILE A 128 -29.41 8.04 -13.18
CA ILE A 128 -29.38 9.37 -12.57
C ILE A 128 -30.57 9.63 -11.62
N ASP A 129 -31.73 9.05 -11.92
CA ASP A 129 -32.96 9.20 -11.15
C ASP A 129 -33.17 8.09 -10.10
N ARG A 130 -32.25 7.12 -10.02
CA ARG A 130 -32.37 6.02 -9.06
C ARG A 130 -31.87 6.45 -7.68
N LYS A 131 -32.46 5.85 -6.63
CA LYS A 131 -31.99 5.98 -5.25
C LYS A 131 -30.93 4.93 -4.91
N PRO A 132 -30.01 5.17 -3.95
CA PRO A 132 -28.93 4.25 -3.59
C PRO A 132 -29.36 2.80 -3.29
N GLY A 133 -30.53 2.60 -2.70
CA GLY A 133 -31.07 1.26 -2.43
C GLY A 133 -31.35 0.40 -3.67
N LYS A 134 -31.44 1.02 -4.87
CA LYS A 134 -31.65 0.33 -6.16
C LYS A 134 -30.37 0.17 -6.96
N LEU A 135 -29.19 0.40 -6.35
CA LEU A 135 -27.88 0.36 -7.00
C LEU A 135 -27.05 -0.83 -6.47
N SER A 136 -26.23 -1.40 -7.34
CA SER A 136 -25.19 -2.35 -6.93
C SER A 136 -24.08 -1.68 -6.12
N GLY A 137 -23.21 -2.47 -5.46
CA GLY A 137 -22.06 -1.95 -4.70
C GLY A 137 -21.18 -1.01 -5.53
N GLY A 138 -20.76 -1.45 -6.72
CA GLY A 138 -19.93 -0.64 -7.62
C GLY A 138 -20.64 0.60 -8.14
N GLN A 139 -21.95 0.52 -8.38
CA GLN A 139 -22.74 1.72 -8.75
C GLN A 139 -22.79 2.74 -7.61
N ARG A 140 -23.03 2.29 -6.37
CA ARG A 140 -23.00 3.18 -5.18
C ARG A 140 -21.63 3.85 -5.02
N GLN A 141 -20.56 3.11 -5.23
CA GLN A 141 -19.21 3.65 -5.18
C GLN A 141 -18.98 4.73 -6.24
N ARG A 142 -19.37 4.47 -7.51
CA ARG A 142 -19.27 5.48 -8.58
C ARG A 142 -20.08 6.74 -8.26
N VAL A 143 -21.23 6.61 -7.62
CA VAL A 143 -22.01 7.78 -7.15
C VAL A 143 -21.24 8.55 -6.07
N ALA A 144 -20.59 7.87 -5.13
CA ALA A 144 -19.78 8.53 -4.11
C ALA A 144 -18.57 9.26 -4.71
N LEU A 145 -17.91 8.64 -5.70
CA LEU A 145 -16.84 9.29 -6.48
C LEU A 145 -17.37 10.48 -7.28
N GLY A 146 -18.51 10.33 -7.95
CA GLY A 146 -19.17 11.42 -8.67
C GLY A 146 -19.47 12.62 -7.77
N ARG A 147 -19.98 12.38 -6.57
CA ARG A 147 -20.19 13.43 -5.55
C ARG A 147 -18.90 14.16 -5.15
N ALA A 148 -17.76 13.45 -5.15
CA ALA A 148 -16.47 14.07 -4.89
C ALA A 148 -15.96 14.87 -6.10
N LEU A 149 -16.07 14.32 -7.31
CA LEU A 149 -15.56 14.90 -8.55
C LEU A 149 -16.27 16.20 -8.96
N VAL A 150 -17.60 16.24 -8.87
CA VAL A 150 -18.38 17.46 -9.22
C VAL A 150 -17.98 18.67 -8.40
N ARG A 151 -17.39 18.45 -7.23
CA ARG A 151 -16.96 19.50 -6.31
C ARG A 151 -15.68 20.20 -6.77
N GLN A 152 -14.82 19.56 -7.58
CA GLN A 152 -13.52 20.05 -8.02
C GLN A 152 -12.67 20.60 -6.86
N PRO A 153 -12.32 19.76 -5.88
CA PRO A 153 -11.64 20.18 -4.65
C PRO A 153 -10.15 20.45 -4.89
N GLU A 154 -9.50 21.11 -3.92
CA GLU A 154 -8.04 21.23 -3.88
C GLU A 154 -7.35 19.90 -3.50
N VAL A 155 -8.01 19.00 -2.77
CA VAL A 155 -7.48 17.66 -2.37
C VAL A 155 -8.61 16.64 -2.34
N PHE A 156 -8.36 15.46 -2.91
CA PHE A 156 -9.23 14.28 -2.75
C PHE A 156 -8.74 13.40 -1.61
N LEU A 157 -9.67 12.93 -0.77
CA LEU A 157 -9.42 12.00 0.32
C LEU A 157 -10.28 10.75 0.14
N LEU A 158 -9.66 9.56 0.04
CA LEU A 158 -10.35 8.31 -0.22
C LEU A 158 -10.04 7.31 0.90
N ASP A 159 -11.03 6.98 1.73
CA ASP A 159 -10.90 6.07 2.88
C ASP A 159 -11.41 4.68 2.50
N GLU A 160 -10.51 3.76 2.14
CA GLU A 160 -10.77 2.37 1.74
C GLU A 160 -11.97 2.20 0.77
N PRO A 161 -12.03 2.95 -0.34
CA PRO A 161 -13.25 3.02 -1.16
C PRO A 161 -13.59 1.69 -1.86
N LEU A 162 -12.64 0.74 -1.98
CA LEU A 162 -12.84 -0.55 -2.68
C LEU A 162 -13.10 -1.73 -1.74
N SER A 163 -13.00 -1.53 -0.42
CA SER A 163 -13.04 -2.63 0.57
C SER A 163 -14.34 -3.44 0.57
N ASN A 164 -15.46 -2.80 0.20
CA ASN A 164 -16.80 -3.42 0.22
C ASN A 164 -17.20 -4.08 -1.13
N LEU A 165 -16.25 -4.24 -2.06
CA LEU A 165 -16.47 -4.87 -3.36
C LEU A 165 -15.94 -6.30 -3.37
N ASP A 166 -16.59 -7.18 -4.14
CA ASP A 166 -16.06 -8.49 -4.49
C ASP A 166 -14.78 -8.36 -5.34
N ALA A 167 -14.00 -9.43 -5.44
CA ALA A 167 -12.67 -9.40 -6.07
C ALA A 167 -12.71 -8.96 -7.54
N LEU A 168 -13.65 -9.51 -8.33
CA LEU A 168 -13.75 -9.20 -9.76
C LEU A 168 -14.14 -7.74 -10.00
N LEU A 169 -15.13 -7.25 -9.25
CA LEU A 169 -15.58 -5.87 -9.34
C LEU A 169 -14.51 -4.90 -8.84
N ARG A 170 -13.77 -5.26 -7.78
CA ARG A 170 -12.66 -4.47 -7.24
C ARG A 170 -11.56 -4.26 -8.28
N GLU A 171 -11.16 -5.31 -9.01
CA GLU A 171 -10.17 -5.21 -10.08
C GLU A 171 -10.60 -4.24 -11.18
N LYS A 172 -11.84 -4.37 -11.66
CA LYS A 172 -12.40 -3.48 -12.68
C LYS A 172 -12.43 -2.02 -12.21
N VAL A 173 -12.97 -1.78 -11.02
CA VAL A 173 -13.10 -0.42 -10.49
C VAL A 173 -11.75 0.18 -10.15
N ARG A 174 -10.75 -0.61 -9.73
CA ARG A 174 -9.36 -0.15 -9.55
C ARG A 174 -8.79 0.40 -10.85
N ALA A 175 -8.97 -0.29 -11.98
CA ALA A 175 -8.51 0.20 -13.28
C ALA A 175 -9.22 1.50 -13.69
N GLU A 176 -10.54 1.60 -13.46
CA GLU A 176 -11.33 2.81 -13.70
C GLU A 176 -10.83 3.99 -12.83
N LEU A 177 -10.54 3.75 -11.54
CA LEU A 177 -9.98 4.76 -10.63
C LEU A 177 -8.62 5.28 -11.12
N LYS A 178 -7.74 4.39 -11.55
CA LYS A 178 -6.43 4.78 -12.10
C LYS A 178 -6.59 5.73 -13.28
N GLN A 179 -7.45 5.39 -14.24
CA GLN A 179 -7.73 6.22 -15.40
C GLN A 179 -8.36 7.56 -15.00
N LEU A 180 -9.32 7.54 -14.08
CA LEU A 180 -10.03 8.72 -13.61
C LEU A 180 -9.10 9.74 -12.96
N PHE A 181 -8.24 9.27 -12.04
CA PHE A 181 -7.35 10.15 -11.28
C PHE A 181 -6.06 10.52 -12.02
N SER A 182 -5.66 9.78 -13.07
CA SER A 182 -4.50 10.15 -13.89
C SER A 182 -4.64 11.50 -14.61
N SER A 183 -5.87 11.94 -14.86
CA SER A 183 -6.17 13.24 -15.48
C SER A 183 -6.45 14.35 -14.47
N GLN A 184 -6.53 14.05 -13.17
CA GLN A 184 -6.82 15.03 -12.13
C GLN A 184 -5.57 15.82 -11.76
N LYS A 185 -5.72 17.14 -11.61
CA LYS A 185 -4.63 18.00 -11.13
C LYS A 185 -4.56 18.00 -9.60
N ALA A 186 -5.69 17.94 -8.92
CA ALA A 186 -5.73 17.92 -7.47
C ALA A 186 -5.06 16.65 -6.92
N PRO A 187 -4.21 16.76 -5.88
CA PRO A 187 -3.60 15.60 -5.24
C PRO A 187 -4.65 14.70 -4.59
N VAL A 188 -4.34 13.41 -4.55
CA VAL A 188 -5.17 12.38 -3.96
C VAL A 188 -4.45 11.77 -2.77
N VAL A 189 -5.13 11.65 -1.62
CA VAL A 189 -4.68 10.83 -0.49
C VAL A 189 -5.62 9.63 -0.37
N TYR A 190 -5.07 8.46 -0.54
CA TYR A 190 -5.78 7.18 -0.56
C TYR A 190 -5.38 6.33 0.63
N VAL A 191 -6.33 5.77 1.33
CA VAL A 191 -6.08 4.81 2.42
C VAL A 191 -6.50 3.42 1.98
N THR A 192 -5.62 2.46 2.15
CA THR A 192 -5.92 1.04 1.94
C THR A 192 -5.04 0.14 2.80
N HIS A 193 -5.48 -1.10 2.99
CA HIS A 193 -4.65 -2.20 3.49
C HIS A 193 -4.28 -3.19 2.37
N ASP A 194 -4.80 -2.98 1.15
CA ASP A 194 -4.52 -3.81 -0.03
C ASP A 194 -3.26 -3.31 -0.74
N GLN A 195 -2.24 -4.18 -0.78
CA GLN A 195 -0.96 -3.86 -1.41
C GLN A 195 -1.09 -3.70 -2.92
N THR A 196 -1.97 -4.47 -3.57
CA THR A 196 -2.19 -4.37 -5.02
C THR A 196 -2.76 -3.02 -5.40
N GLU A 197 -3.70 -2.49 -4.60
CA GLU A 197 -4.23 -1.13 -4.79
C GLU A 197 -3.10 -0.10 -4.65
N ALA A 198 -2.30 -0.18 -3.58
CA ALA A 198 -1.20 0.74 -3.34
C ALA A 198 -0.18 0.72 -4.48
N MET A 199 0.22 -0.47 -4.96
CA MET A 199 1.21 -0.62 -6.02
C MET A 199 0.72 -0.18 -7.40
N THR A 200 -0.60 -0.31 -7.66
CA THR A 200 -1.14 -0.04 -9.01
C THR A 200 -1.66 1.38 -9.19
N LEU A 201 -2.23 1.99 -8.13
CA LEU A 201 -2.85 3.31 -8.22
C LEU A 201 -1.87 4.46 -7.98
N SER A 202 -0.88 4.26 -7.13
CA SER A 202 -0.11 5.34 -6.54
C SER A 202 1.03 5.85 -7.41
N THR A 203 1.31 7.15 -7.30
CA THR A 203 2.59 7.74 -7.70
C THR A 203 3.62 7.65 -6.57
N LYS A 204 3.13 7.72 -5.30
CA LYS A 204 3.91 7.52 -4.07
C LYS A 204 3.14 6.68 -3.07
N VAL A 205 3.85 5.88 -2.28
CA VAL A 205 3.30 5.09 -1.16
C VAL A 205 4.03 5.48 0.12
N ALA A 206 3.26 5.85 1.13
CA ALA A 206 3.75 5.97 2.50
C ALA A 206 3.40 4.68 3.26
N VAL A 207 4.39 3.89 3.60
CA VAL A 207 4.22 2.70 4.43
C VAL A 207 4.25 3.12 5.89
N LEU A 208 3.14 2.92 6.60
CA LEU A 208 2.98 3.29 8.01
C LEU A 208 3.08 2.08 8.92
N ASN A 209 3.73 2.26 10.06
CA ASN A 209 3.74 1.30 11.15
C ASN A 209 3.72 2.02 12.50
N SER A 210 2.81 1.63 13.39
CA SER A 210 2.72 2.13 14.77
C SER A 210 2.77 3.66 14.89
N GLY A 211 2.12 4.35 13.94
CA GLY A 211 2.00 5.81 13.89
C GLY A 211 3.14 6.56 13.20
N ASN A 212 4.15 5.84 12.69
CA ASN A 212 5.29 6.44 11.99
C ASN A 212 5.28 6.06 10.50
N VAL A 213 5.82 6.94 9.66
CA VAL A 213 6.14 6.61 8.26
C VAL A 213 7.46 5.83 8.25
N GLN A 214 7.42 4.60 7.74
CA GLN A 214 8.58 3.73 7.63
C GLN A 214 9.35 3.98 6.32
N GLN A 215 8.61 4.28 5.25
CA GLN A 215 9.17 4.63 3.95
C GLN A 215 8.14 5.43 3.15
N LEU A 216 8.62 6.41 2.38
CA LEU A 216 7.83 7.21 1.44
C LEU A 216 8.56 7.23 0.10
N ASP A 217 8.10 6.44 -0.85
CA ASP A 217 8.74 6.29 -2.16
C ASP A 217 7.72 5.93 -3.26
N PRO A 218 8.09 6.00 -4.55
CA PRO A 218 7.34 5.36 -5.62
C PRO A 218 7.17 3.85 -5.38
N PRO A 219 6.04 3.24 -5.83
CA PRO A 219 5.72 1.84 -5.56
C PRO A 219 6.86 0.86 -5.87
N HIS A 220 7.55 1.05 -7.02
CA HIS A 220 8.63 0.16 -7.42
C HIS A 220 9.82 0.19 -6.44
N LEU A 221 10.13 1.34 -5.82
CA LEU A 221 11.21 1.44 -4.82
C LEU A 221 10.79 0.83 -3.47
N ILE A 222 9.52 0.96 -3.08
CA ILE A 222 8.99 0.27 -1.89
C ILE A 222 9.20 -1.25 -2.01
N TYR A 223 9.01 -1.81 -3.21
CA TYR A 223 9.17 -3.24 -3.47
C TYR A 223 10.64 -3.66 -3.63
N THR A 224 11.41 -2.94 -4.46
CA THR A 224 12.78 -3.33 -4.84
C THR A 224 13.85 -2.83 -3.88
N ARG A 225 13.57 -1.75 -3.13
CA ARG A 225 14.52 -1.15 -2.17
C ARG A 225 13.84 -0.79 -0.85
N PRO A 226 13.27 -1.77 -0.12
CA PRO A 226 12.64 -1.51 1.17
C PRO A 226 13.64 -0.88 2.14
N ALA A 227 13.23 0.19 2.84
CA ALA A 227 14.10 0.94 3.74
C ALA A 227 14.47 0.17 5.01
N ASN A 228 13.65 -0.80 5.39
CA ASN A 228 13.88 -1.65 6.56
C ASN A 228 13.22 -3.01 6.42
N HIS A 229 13.52 -3.93 7.34
CA HIS A 229 12.99 -5.29 7.31
C HIS A 229 11.47 -5.34 7.50
N PHE A 230 10.87 -4.35 8.20
CA PHE A 230 9.41 -4.27 8.32
C PHE A 230 8.77 -4.04 6.95
N VAL A 231 9.22 -3.04 6.19
CA VAL A 231 8.71 -2.78 4.84
C VAL A 231 8.94 -3.98 3.93
N ALA A 232 10.14 -4.60 4.00
CA ALA A 232 10.50 -5.79 3.24
C ALA A 232 9.54 -6.97 3.47
N GLY A 233 9.23 -7.25 4.74
CA GLY A 233 8.33 -8.33 5.13
C GLY A 233 6.85 -7.98 4.98
N PHE A 234 6.49 -6.70 5.06
CA PHE A 234 5.10 -6.27 4.93
C PHE A 234 4.65 -6.20 3.48
N VAL A 235 5.52 -5.76 2.55
CA VAL A 235 5.19 -5.55 1.14
C VAL A 235 5.63 -6.74 0.30
N GLY A 236 4.67 -7.32 -0.43
CA GLY A 236 4.81 -8.50 -1.27
C GLY A 236 3.91 -9.65 -0.83
N SER A 237 3.39 -10.39 -1.80
CA SER A 237 2.59 -11.59 -1.57
C SER A 237 3.03 -12.64 -2.60
N PRO A 238 3.75 -13.67 -2.16
CA PRO A 238 4.17 -13.99 -0.78
C PRO A 238 5.16 -12.98 -0.17
N GLN A 239 5.26 -12.96 1.17
CA GLN A 239 6.19 -12.08 1.89
C GLN A 239 7.66 -12.47 1.64
N MET A 240 8.57 -11.49 1.73
CA MET A 240 10.01 -11.72 1.67
C MET A 240 10.46 -12.71 2.77
N ASN A 241 11.33 -13.65 2.42
CA ASN A 241 12.06 -14.44 3.40
C ASN A 241 13.02 -13.54 4.16
N LEU A 242 12.93 -13.50 5.47
CA LEU A 242 13.83 -12.74 6.35
C LEU A 242 14.54 -13.72 7.27
N LEU A 243 15.85 -13.91 7.05
CA LEU A 243 16.67 -14.91 7.72
C LEU A 243 17.69 -14.20 8.61
N VAL A 244 17.72 -14.54 9.90
CA VAL A 244 18.76 -14.04 10.82
C VAL A 244 19.98 -14.95 10.70
N LEU A 245 21.12 -14.38 10.31
CA LEU A 245 22.38 -15.08 10.10
C LEU A 245 23.45 -14.58 11.08
N LYS A 246 24.31 -15.47 11.54
CA LYS A 246 25.52 -15.12 12.33
C LYS A 246 26.66 -14.71 11.41
N CYS A 247 27.35 -13.61 11.71
CA CYS A 247 28.47 -13.13 10.93
C CYS A 247 29.79 -13.71 11.46
N GLN A 248 30.61 -14.26 10.56
CA GLN A 248 31.95 -14.76 10.85
C GLN A 248 32.94 -14.35 9.74
N GLY A 249 33.83 -13.43 10.05
CA GLY A 249 34.68 -12.81 9.03
C GLY A 249 33.84 -12.11 7.94
N ASN A 250 34.08 -12.45 6.69
CA ASN A 250 33.36 -11.87 5.54
C ASN A 250 32.10 -12.67 5.12
N PHE A 251 31.59 -13.53 6.01
CA PHE A 251 30.45 -14.39 5.69
C PHE A 251 29.33 -14.30 6.74
N ALA A 252 28.11 -14.41 6.25
CA ALA A 252 26.92 -14.66 7.07
C ALA A 252 26.54 -16.16 6.97
N ILE A 253 26.19 -16.79 8.09
CA ILE A 253 26.07 -18.24 8.23
C ILE A 253 24.73 -18.61 8.89
N LEU A 254 24.06 -19.64 8.34
CA LEU A 254 22.85 -20.25 8.87
C LEU A 254 22.92 -21.77 8.67
N GLY A 255 23.23 -22.54 9.73
CA GLY A 255 23.53 -23.97 9.61
C GLY A 255 24.71 -24.20 8.68
N ASP A 256 24.49 -25.01 7.64
CA ASP A 256 25.52 -25.27 6.59
C ASP A 256 25.55 -24.20 5.50
N PHE A 257 24.55 -23.32 5.44
CA PHE A 257 24.49 -22.25 4.46
C PHE A 257 25.45 -21.13 4.80
N ARG A 258 26.17 -20.64 3.78
CA ARG A 258 27.15 -19.58 3.91
C ARG A 258 27.07 -18.63 2.73
N VAL A 259 26.92 -17.35 2.99
CA VAL A 259 26.87 -16.31 1.95
C VAL A 259 27.86 -15.19 2.27
N ARG A 260 28.46 -14.61 1.24
CA ARG A 260 29.39 -13.49 1.39
C ARG A 260 28.64 -12.24 1.83
N LEU A 261 29.18 -11.56 2.85
CA LEU A 261 28.66 -10.27 3.29
C LEU A 261 28.93 -9.18 2.23
N PRO A 262 28.07 -8.17 2.12
CA PRO A 262 28.38 -6.98 1.35
C PRO A 262 29.55 -6.21 2.01
N ASP A 263 30.18 -5.34 1.23
CA ASP A 263 31.25 -4.49 1.76
C ASP A 263 30.65 -3.49 2.77
N MET A 264 31.06 -3.58 4.03
CA MET A 264 30.58 -2.74 5.12
C MET A 264 31.72 -2.34 6.07
N PRO A 265 31.69 -1.13 6.65
CA PRO A 265 32.77 -0.64 7.52
C PRO A 265 32.96 -1.47 8.79
N THR A 266 31.87 -2.02 9.31
CA THR A 266 31.88 -2.83 10.54
C THR A 266 30.93 -4.00 10.36
N VAL A 267 31.40 -5.21 10.57
CA VAL A 267 30.59 -6.43 10.51
C VAL A 267 29.87 -6.61 11.85
N PRO A 268 28.53 -6.61 11.88
CA PRO A 268 27.77 -6.89 13.10
C PRO A 268 27.87 -8.38 13.48
N PRO A 269 27.57 -8.78 14.72
CA PRO A 269 27.56 -10.20 15.10
C PRO A 269 26.47 -11.01 14.39
N GLU A 270 25.34 -10.36 14.06
CA GLU A 270 24.20 -10.95 13.35
C GLU A 270 23.64 -9.95 12.34
N ILE A 271 23.07 -10.48 11.26
CA ILE A 271 22.48 -9.70 10.16
C ILE A 271 21.19 -10.37 9.68
N VAL A 272 20.26 -9.59 9.15
CA VAL A 272 19.06 -10.13 8.50
C VAL A 272 19.28 -10.14 6.99
N LEU A 273 19.18 -11.33 6.40
CA LEU A 273 19.17 -11.54 4.96
C LEU A 273 17.73 -11.59 4.46
N GLY A 274 17.38 -10.73 3.52
CA GLY A 274 16.08 -10.72 2.83
C GLY A 274 16.18 -11.29 1.43
N ILE A 275 15.29 -12.23 1.10
CA ILE A 275 15.18 -12.81 -0.24
C ILE A 275 13.72 -12.92 -0.64
N ARG A 276 13.33 -12.33 -1.77
CA ARG A 276 11.97 -12.47 -2.32
C ARG A 276 11.73 -13.92 -2.76
N PRO A 277 10.53 -14.51 -2.49
CA PRO A 277 10.21 -15.89 -2.92
C PRO A 277 10.34 -16.12 -4.42
N GLU A 278 10.03 -15.13 -5.25
CA GLU A 278 10.19 -15.19 -6.71
C GLU A 278 11.65 -15.15 -7.19
N ASN A 279 12.57 -14.77 -6.30
CA ASN A 279 14.02 -14.73 -6.57
C ASN A 279 14.76 -15.99 -6.07
N VAL A 280 14.01 -16.94 -5.51
CA VAL A 280 14.54 -18.24 -5.06
C VAL A 280 14.24 -19.28 -6.14
N GLY A 281 15.30 -19.90 -6.67
CA GLY A 281 15.21 -21.02 -7.60
C GLY A 281 15.72 -22.32 -6.97
N PHE A 282 15.71 -23.41 -7.77
CA PHE A 282 16.39 -24.66 -7.42
C PHE A 282 17.66 -24.84 -8.24
N ALA A 283 18.66 -25.47 -7.64
CA ALA A 283 19.77 -26.00 -8.41
C ALA A 283 19.25 -27.22 -9.19
N ASP A 284 19.17 -27.10 -10.53
CA ASP A 284 18.87 -28.24 -11.39
C ASP A 284 19.98 -29.27 -11.26
N ALA A 285 19.62 -30.48 -10.85
CA ALA A 285 20.55 -31.61 -10.76
C ALA A 285 21.15 -31.99 -12.14
N GLU A 286 20.58 -31.49 -13.24
CA GLU A 286 21.04 -31.72 -14.63
C GLU A 286 22.10 -30.70 -15.10
N ALA A 287 22.25 -29.55 -14.46
CA ALA A 287 23.34 -28.61 -14.74
C ALA A 287 24.63 -29.08 -14.04
N GLY A 288 25.22 -30.15 -14.55
CA GLY A 288 26.38 -30.86 -14.09
C GLY A 288 27.31 -30.12 -13.14
N ASN A 289 27.43 -30.63 -11.93
CA ASN A 289 28.59 -30.51 -11.02
C ASN A 289 29.09 -29.11 -10.62
N MET A 290 28.25 -28.11 -10.59
CA MET A 290 28.53 -26.85 -9.88
C MET A 290 27.82 -26.89 -8.53
N SER A 291 28.54 -27.37 -7.49
CA SER A 291 28.16 -27.04 -6.11
C SER A 291 28.19 -25.51 -6.00
N VAL A 292 27.02 -24.85 -6.06
CA VAL A 292 26.94 -23.41 -5.85
C VAL A 292 27.26 -23.20 -4.37
N PRO A 293 28.36 -22.50 -4.01
CA PRO A 293 28.81 -22.38 -2.61
C PRO A 293 27.80 -21.69 -1.70
N GLU A 294 26.75 -21.13 -2.28
CA GLU A 294 25.73 -20.28 -1.65
C GLU A 294 24.31 -20.87 -1.74
N ALA A 295 24.18 -22.22 -1.86
CA ALA A 295 22.86 -22.88 -1.86
C ALA A 295 22.37 -23.17 -0.44
N ILE A 296 21.08 -22.92 -0.17
CA ILE A 296 20.41 -23.35 1.05
C ILE A 296 19.87 -24.77 0.84
N LYS A 297 20.38 -25.73 1.60
CA LYS A 297 19.87 -27.11 1.60
C LYS A 297 18.70 -27.24 2.55
N GLY A 298 17.64 -27.92 2.13
CA GLY A 298 16.47 -28.11 2.96
C GLY A 298 15.51 -29.17 2.44
N GLU A 299 14.51 -29.49 3.24
CA GLU A 299 13.47 -30.45 2.93
C GLU A 299 12.16 -29.73 2.60
N VAL A 300 11.55 -30.08 1.46
CA VAL A 300 10.21 -29.59 1.09
C VAL A 300 9.20 -30.24 2.06
N TYR A 301 8.44 -29.39 2.75
CA TYR A 301 7.42 -29.89 3.70
C TYR A 301 6.00 -29.38 3.41
N LEU A 302 5.85 -28.32 2.59
CA LEU A 302 4.55 -27.81 2.20
C LEU A 302 4.62 -27.22 0.77
N VAL A 303 3.62 -27.55 -0.02
CA VAL A 303 3.44 -27.01 -1.37
C VAL A 303 2.00 -26.49 -1.51
N GLU A 304 1.88 -25.21 -1.81
CA GLU A 304 0.60 -24.54 -2.02
C GLU A 304 0.48 -24.17 -3.49
N ASN A 305 -0.51 -24.78 -4.19
CA ASN A 305 -0.75 -24.46 -5.59
C ASN A 305 -1.54 -23.16 -5.71
N LEU A 306 -0.93 -22.13 -6.31
CA LEU A 306 -1.53 -20.82 -6.57
C LEU A 306 -2.09 -20.67 -7.99
N GLY A 307 -2.25 -21.76 -8.72
CA GLY A 307 -2.73 -21.82 -10.09
C GLY A 307 -1.59 -21.75 -11.11
N MET A 308 -1.01 -20.60 -11.35
CA MET A 308 0.12 -20.45 -12.29
C MET A 308 1.47 -20.85 -11.69
N GLN A 309 1.59 -20.83 -10.38
CA GLN A 309 2.83 -21.10 -9.64
C GLN A 309 2.53 -21.89 -8.37
N ASN A 310 3.55 -22.60 -7.89
CA ASN A 310 3.56 -23.24 -6.58
C ASN A 310 4.37 -22.40 -5.60
N LEU A 311 3.81 -22.16 -4.42
CA LEU A 311 4.57 -21.64 -3.27
C LEU A 311 5.11 -22.85 -2.50
N VAL A 312 6.41 -23.09 -2.64
CA VAL A 312 7.11 -24.22 -2.02
C VAL A 312 7.80 -23.75 -0.75
N SER A 313 7.46 -24.38 0.37
CA SER A 313 8.05 -24.10 1.69
C SER A 313 9.07 -25.16 2.03
N VAL A 314 10.32 -24.75 2.26
CA VAL A 314 11.47 -25.60 2.51
C VAL A 314 12.02 -25.36 3.90
N ARG A 315 12.13 -26.39 4.72
CA ARG A 315 12.76 -26.35 6.04
C ARG A 315 14.26 -26.45 5.88
N VAL A 316 15.00 -25.49 6.41
CA VAL A 316 16.46 -25.42 6.26
C VAL A 316 17.14 -26.55 7.04
N LYS A 317 18.00 -27.32 6.38
CA LYS A 317 18.74 -28.41 6.99
C LYS A 317 19.69 -27.89 8.10
N GLY A 318 19.65 -28.52 9.27
CA GLY A 318 20.46 -28.11 10.43
C GLY A 318 19.91 -26.92 11.22
N VAL A 319 18.82 -26.27 10.74
CA VAL A 319 18.09 -25.21 11.47
C VAL A 319 16.60 -25.38 11.22
N GLU A 320 16.00 -26.40 11.82
CA GLU A 320 14.63 -26.83 11.54
C GLU A 320 13.54 -25.76 11.85
N SER A 321 13.85 -24.77 12.67
CA SER A 321 12.95 -23.65 12.96
C SER A 321 12.87 -22.61 11.83
N VAL A 322 13.75 -22.70 10.83
CA VAL A 322 13.82 -21.73 9.72
C VAL A 322 13.23 -22.35 8.45
N THR A 323 12.34 -21.59 7.85
CA THR A 323 11.68 -21.92 6.57
C THR A 323 12.04 -20.89 5.51
N VAL A 324 12.36 -21.36 4.31
CA VAL A 324 12.49 -20.54 3.11
C VAL A 324 11.37 -20.89 2.15
N ARG A 325 10.70 -19.87 1.62
CA ARG A 325 9.64 -20.02 0.63
C ARG A 325 10.15 -19.62 -0.74
N ALA A 326 9.83 -20.42 -1.75
CA ALA A 326 10.14 -20.17 -3.15
C ALA A 326 8.85 -20.16 -3.99
N LEU A 327 8.74 -19.21 -4.89
CA LEU A 327 7.62 -19.13 -5.84
C LEU A 327 8.08 -19.67 -7.19
N LEU A 328 7.57 -20.84 -7.57
CA LEU A 328 8.09 -21.65 -8.67
C LEU A 328 7.00 -21.99 -9.68
N PRO A 329 7.33 -22.28 -10.94
CA PRO A 329 6.38 -22.80 -11.91
C PRO A 329 5.66 -24.07 -11.41
N ASN A 330 4.43 -24.30 -11.86
CA ASN A 330 3.61 -25.46 -11.45
C ASN A 330 3.78 -26.69 -12.33
N ASP A 331 4.86 -26.77 -13.09
CA ASP A 331 5.20 -27.84 -14.05
C ASP A 331 5.82 -29.09 -13.40
N ARG A 332 6.08 -29.03 -12.08
CA ARG A 332 6.69 -30.14 -11.33
C ARG A 332 5.83 -30.54 -10.13
N HIS A 333 5.74 -31.84 -9.88
CA HIS A 333 5.21 -32.39 -8.64
C HIS A 333 6.31 -32.44 -7.58
N TRP A 334 6.06 -31.80 -6.46
CA TRP A 334 6.96 -31.73 -5.32
C TRP A 334 6.52 -32.76 -4.28
N ASN A 335 7.41 -33.68 -3.92
CA ASN A 335 7.27 -34.61 -2.78
C ASN A 335 8.17 -34.11 -1.64
N SER A 336 8.08 -34.77 -0.46
CA SER A 336 9.03 -34.54 0.63
C SER A 336 10.43 -34.97 0.17
N GLU A 337 11.18 -34.05 -0.39
CA GLU A 337 12.52 -34.26 -0.96
C GLU A 337 13.50 -33.20 -0.46
N ILE A 338 14.78 -33.59 -0.45
CA ILE A 338 15.87 -32.64 -0.14
C ILE A 338 16.17 -31.84 -1.41
N VAL A 339 16.16 -30.54 -1.29
CA VAL A 339 16.41 -29.60 -2.37
C VAL A 339 17.52 -28.63 -2.02
N GLU A 340 18.17 -28.09 -3.05
CA GLU A 340 19.12 -27.00 -2.94
C GLU A 340 18.49 -25.74 -3.52
N LEU A 341 18.28 -24.72 -2.67
CA LEU A 341 17.73 -23.41 -3.06
C LEU A 341 18.88 -22.50 -3.45
N VAL A 342 18.76 -21.87 -4.62
CA VAL A 342 19.74 -20.94 -5.18
C VAL A 342 19.13 -19.57 -5.43
N PHE A 343 19.95 -18.52 -5.39
CA PHE A 343 19.52 -17.15 -5.64
C PHE A 343 20.71 -16.29 -6.13
N GLY A 344 20.40 -15.25 -6.91
CA GLY A 344 21.41 -14.32 -7.40
C GLY A 344 21.88 -13.37 -6.29
N PRO A 345 23.19 -13.17 -6.10
CA PRO A 345 23.75 -12.28 -5.06
C PRO A 345 23.21 -10.84 -5.16
N GLN A 346 22.89 -10.37 -6.36
CA GLN A 346 22.35 -9.03 -6.62
C GLN A 346 20.88 -8.86 -6.18
N LEU A 347 20.18 -9.95 -5.84
CA LEU A 347 18.77 -9.97 -5.42
C LEU A 347 18.61 -10.04 -3.90
N LEU A 348 19.75 -10.01 -3.19
CA LEU A 348 19.78 -10.07 -1.74
C LEU A 348 19.58 -8.69 -1.12
N HIS A 349 18.88 -8.67 0.00
CA HIS A 349 18.67 -7.48 0.83
C HIS A 349 19.27 -7.71 2.21
N TRP A 350 19.96 -6.72 2.72
CA TRP A 350 20.65 -6.81 3.99
C TRP A 350 20.10 -5.76 4.97
N PHE A 351 19.76 -6.21 6.19
CA PHE A 351 19.21 -5.33 7.23
C PHE A 351 19.94 -5.54 8.56
N ASP A 352 20.03 -4.47 9.32
CA ASP A 352 20.51 -4.53 10.70
C ASP A 352 19.48 -5.25 11.59
N VAL A 353 19.94 -6.17 12.45
CA VAL A 353 19.04 -6.94 13.34
C VAL A 353 18.40 -6.06 14.40
N LYS A 354 19.10 -5.02 14.90
CA LYS A 354 18.66 -4.19 16.03
C LYS A 354 17.76 -3.05 15.59
N THR A 355 18.18 -2.31 14.57
CA THR A 355 17.41 -1.15 14.06
C THR A 355 16.38 -1.56 13.03
N GLY A 356 16.62 -2.65 12.33
CA GLY A 356 15.82 -3.11 11.19
C GLY A 356 16.14 -2.38 9.89
N ASP A 357 17.04 -1.39 9.90
CA ASP A 357 17.32 -0.55 8.76
C ASP A 357 18.10 -1.32 7.68
N ARG A 358 17.89 -0.92 6.43
CA ARG A 358 18.62 -1.44 5.29
C ARG A 358 20.09 -1.04 5.37
N LEU A 359 20.99 -2.02 5.17
CA LEU A 359 22.46 -1.82 5.17
C LEU A 359 23.00 -1.57 3.76
N GLN A 360 22.29 -2.01 2.73
CA GLN A 360 22.62 -1.80 1.31
C GLN A 360 21.38 -1.82 0.42
#